data_a14d7fc54d91c02797354e1a6cb4e9a9
#
_entry.id   a14d7fc54d91c02797354e1a6cb4e9a9
#
_cell.length_a   1.000
_cell.length_b   1.000
_cell.length_c   1.000
_cell.angle_alpha   90.00
_cell.angle_beta   90.00
_cell.angle_gamma   90.00
#
_symmetry.space_group_name_H-M   'P 1'
#
loop_
_entity.id
_entity.type
_entity.pdbx_description
1 polymer ?
#
loop_
_entity_poly.entity_id
_entity_poly.type
_entity_poly.pdbx_seq_one_letter_code
_entity_poly.pdbx_strand_id
1 'polypeptide(L)'
;MKRLLTTFLLATMASPVLAFPVTVDSCGNQVTFDAPPERMVVHDINMADMAFALELQDAMVGVTGISGWYKTSAEFDQRRGDIPELAPKYPTMENLVAAQPDLFFAGWYYGMRPGGEVTPETLEAQGIKTLVLSESCIHLDQARPAASMDLLFDDVLRLGTVFGKQAEAQALVDGWTSQLETIRQSVPEGEATRVFLYDSGEDQPFTAGKYAITTAMIEAAGGTNVTGDMETSWGRTSWEAVAAANPEFLILLDYQGGDGAEGLLAFLKAHPVMSQTDAVKNENFVALRYEELTPGPANIAAIEKIAKAIKGGAS
;
A
#
# COMPACT_ATOMS: atom_id res chain seq x y z
N MET A 1 -30.97 -56.19 24.41
CA MET A 1 -30.68 -55.06 23.50
C MET A 1 -29.87 -54.04 24.28
N LYS A 2 -28.53 -54.04 24.15
CA LYS A 2 -27.63 -53.04 24.79
C LYS A 2 -27.41 -51.90 23.79
N ARG A 3 -27.83 -50.69 24.16
CA ARG A 3 -27.52 -49.49 23.38
C ARG A 3 -26.13 -48.97 23.76
N LEU A 4 -25.17 -48.98 22.86
CA LEU A 4 -23.91 -48.27 23.00
C LEU A 4 -24.18 -46.78 22.76
N LEU A 5 -23.94 -45.93 23.78
CA LEU A 5 -23.80 -44.48 23.60
C LEU A 5 -22.37 -44.18 23.13
N THR A 6 -22.19 -43.72 21.92
CA THR A 6 -20.91 -43.21 21.43
C THR A 6 -20.83 -41.71 21.79
N THR A 7 -19.99 -41.39 22.75
CA THR A 7 -19.69 -39.98 23.15
C THR A 7 -18.69 -39.42 22.16
N PHE A 8 -19.11 -38.44 21.35
CA PHE A 8 -18.23 -37.68 20.48
C PHE A 8 -17.51 -36.59 21.32
N LEU A 9 -16.20 -36.76 21.51
CA LEU A 9 -15.36 -35.73 22.11
C LEU A 9 -15.03 -34.66 21.06
N LEU A 10 -15.63 -33.47 21.13
CA LEU A 10 -15.19 -32.31 20.36
C LEU A 10 -13.87 -31.80 20.97
N ALA A 11 -12.76 -32.05 20.29
CA ALA A 11 -11.50 -31.42 20.63
C ALA A 11 -11.55 -29.95 20.11
N THR A 12 -11.72 -28.99 21.01
CA THR A 12 -11.51 -27.57 20.72
C THR A 12 -10.01 -27.34 20.54
N MET A 13 -9.57 -27.13 19.31
CA MET A 13 -8.21 -26.63 19.07
C MET A 13 -8.13 -25.18 19.55
N ALA A 14 -7.54 -24.96 20.71
CA ALA A 14 -7.17 -23.62 21.16
C ALA A 14 -5.99 -23.15 20.30
N SER A 15 -6.22 -22.13 19.47
CA SER A 15 -5.13 -21.43 18.81
C SER A 15 -4.18 -20.85 19.86
N PRO A 16 -2.85 -20.93 19.71
CA PRO A 16 -1.92 -20.33 20.63
C PRO A 16 -2.12 -18.80 20.64
N VAL A 17 -2.62 -18.27 21.73
CA VAL A 17 -2.59 -16.82 21.99
C VAL A 17 -1.14 -16.46 22.25
N LEU A 18 -0.53 -15.63 21.39
CA LEU A 18 0.81 -15.10 21.69
C LEU A 18 0.74 -14.30 23.00
N ALA A 19 1.61 -14.66 23.92
CA ALA A 19 1.71 -13.94 25.18
C ALA A 19 2.52 -12.64 24.96
N PHE A 20 1.99 -11.50 25.40
CA PHE A 20 2.76 -10.27 25.50
C PHE A 20 3.83 -10.38 26.60
N PRO A 21 4.97 -9.65 26.49
CA PRO A 21 5.28 -8.64 25.45
C PRO A 21 5.62 -9.25 24.09
N VAL A 22 5.32 -8.51 23.01
CA VAL A 22 5.76 -8.81 21.64
C VAL A 22 6.70 -7.73 21.14
N THR A 23 7.71 -8.14 20.35
CA THR A 23 8.66 -7.20 19.73
C THR A 23 8.63 -7.40 18.22
N VAL A 24 8.53 -6.30 17.49
CA VAL A 24 8.50 -6.28 16.02
C VAL A 24 9.56 -5.33 15.47
N ASP A 25 10.06 -5.61 14.26
CA ASP A 25 10.93 -4.70 13.54
C ASP A 25 10.12 -3.57 12.90
N SER A 26 10.62 -2.35 12.99
CA SER A 26 10.06 -1.17 12.35
C SER A 26 11.18 -0.36 11.72
N CYS A 27 11.49 -0.61 10.44
CA CYS A 27 12.63 -0.04 9.70
C CYS A 27 13.99 -0.26 10.40
N GLY A 28 14.25 -1.48 10.90
CA GLY A 28 15.49 -1.83 11.60
C GLY A 28 15.50 -1.49 13.10
N ASN A 29 14.45 -0.81 13.60
CA ASN A 29 14.28 -0.55 15.03
C ASN A 29 13.36 -1.60 15.66
N GLN A 30 13.75 -2.10 16.86
CA GLN A 30 12.92 -3.03 17.59
C GLN A 30 11.91 -2.28 18.45
N VAL A 31 10.61 -2.48 18.19
CA VAL A 31 9.51 -1.86 18.94
C VAL A 31 8.82 -2.94 19.77
N THR A 32 8.81 -2.79 21.10
CA THR A 32 8.20 -3.74 22.02
C THR A 32 6.86 -3.23 22.53
N PHE A 33 5.85 -4.10 22.50
CA PHE A 33 4.51 -3.86 23.03
C PHE A 33 4.26 -4.81 24.21
N ASP A 34 3.94 -4.24 25.36
CA ASP A 34 3.62 -5.02 26.58
C ASP A 34 2.18 -5.53 26.57
N ALA A 35 1.32 -4.92 25.79
CA ALA A 35 -0.07 -5.28 25.53
C ALA A 35 -0.47 -4.80 24.12
N PRO A 36 -1.59 -5.29 23.56
CA PRO A 36 -2.13 -4.74 22.33
C PRO A 36 -2.42 -3.24 22.48
N PRO A 37 -2.12 -2.40 21.45
CA PRO A 37 -2.49 -1.00 21.46
C PRO A 37 -4.02 -0.82 21.55
N GLU A 38 -4.46 0.17 22.31
CA GLU A 38 -5.88 0.50 22.47
C GLU A 38 -6.27 1.80 21.75
N ARG A 39 -5.27 2.60 21.36
CA ARG A 39 -5.47 3.95 20.81
C ARG A 39 -4.55 4.21 19.62
N MET A 40 -4.86 3.60 18.48
CA MET A 40 -4.06 3.76 17.27
C MET A 40 -4.52 4.97 16.45
N VAL A 41 -3.57 5.77 15.98
CA VAL A 41 -3.76 6.70 14.86
C VAL A 41 -3.07 6.13 13.62
N VAL A 42 -3.75 6.20 12.48
CA VAL A 42 -3.22 5.68 11.22
C VAL A 42 -3.13 6.81 10.19
N HIS A 43 -2.00 6.92 9.52
CA HIS A 43 -1.84 7.84 8.40
C HIS A 43 -2.17 7.17 7.09
N ASP A 44 -2.90 7.90 6.21
CA ASP A 44 -3.23 7.52 4.85
C ASP A 44 -4.24 6.37 4.69
N ILE A 45 -4.91 6.37 3.55
CA ILE A 45 -6.01 5.45 3.23
C ILE A 45 -5.54 3.99 3.13
N ASN A 46 -4.41 3.74 2.51
CA ASN A 46 -3.87 2.40 2.29
C ASN A 46 -3.47 1.70 3.60
N MET A 47 -2.88 2.45 4.55
CA MET A 47 -2.54 1.92 5.88
C MET A 47 -3.80 1.75 6.75
N ALA A 48 -4.78 2.65 6.63
CA ALA A 48 -6.08 2.47 7.28
C ALA A 48 -6.80 1.22 6.75
N ASP A 49 -6.70 0.94 5.46
CA ASP A 49 -7.27 -0.28 4.86
C ASP A 49 -6.59 -1.57 5.38
N MET A 50 -5.29 -1.55 5.70
CA MET A 50 -4.63 -2.68 6.38
C MET A 50 -5.22 -2.90 7.78
N ALA A 51 -5.45 -1.81 8.54
CA ALA A 51 -6.08 -1.90 9.84
C ALA A 51 -7.53 -2.41 9.73
N PHE A 52 -8.29 -1.96 8.74
CA PHE A 52 -9.67 -2.42 8.49
C PHE A 52 -9.72 -3.89 8.04
N ALA A 53 -8.74 -4.37 7.29
CA ALA A 53 -8.66 -5.77 6.89
C ALA A 53 -8.45 -6.71 8.08
N LEU A 54 -7.86 -6.21 9.16
CA LEU A 54 -7.68 -6.90 10.43
C LEU A 54 -8.77 -6.58 11.48
N GLU A 55 -9.81 -5.83 11.09
CA GLU A 55 -10.90 -5.41 11.98
C GLU A 55 -10.37 -4.72 13.26
N LEU A 56 -9.52 -3.69 13.07
CA LEU A 56 -8.89 -2.93 14.18
C LEU A 56 -9.58 -1.60 14.46
N GLN A 57 -10.77 -1.32 13.86
CA GLN A 57 -11.45 -0.04 13.99
C GLN A 57 -11.71 0.36 15.45
N ASP A 58 -12.04 -0.59 16.32
CA ASP A 58 -12.30 -0.33 17.75
C ASP A 58 -11.06 0.20 18.49
N ALA A 59 -9.86 -0.09 18.00
CA ALA A 59 -8.61 0.46 18.54
C ALA A 59 -8.18 1.77 17.86
N MET A 60 -8.90 2.23 16.83
CA MET A 60 -8.53 3.44 16.09
C MET A 60 -9.18 4.67 16.71
N VAL A 61 -8.37 5.65 17.10
CA VAL A 61 -8.83 6.96 17.63
C VAL A 61 -8.73 8.07 16.60
N GLY A 62 -8.18 7.81 15.43
CA GLY A 62 -8.13 8.77 14.34
C GLY A 62 -7.39 8.28 13.11
N VAL A 63 -7.66 8.95 12.00
CA VAL A 63 -6.90 8.84 10.76
C VAL A 63 -6.34 10.21 10.38
N THR A 64 -5.33 10.25 9.53
CA THR A 64 -4.75 11.48 8.98
C THR A 64 -4.41 11.32 7.51
N GLY A 65 -4.37 12.41 6.73
CA GLY A 65 -3.84 12.38 5.37
C GLY A 65 -4.80 11.86 4.29
N ILE A 66 -6.11 11.94 4.49
CA ILE A 66 -7.13 11.41 3.59
C ILE A 66 -7.74 12.52 2.72
N SER A 67 -8.59 13.37 3.31
CA SER A 67 -9.44 14.31 2.57
C SER A 67 -8.64 15.43 1.87
N GLY A 68 -7.53 15.85 2.46
CA GLY A 68 -6.67 16.90 1.90
C GLY A 68 -5.87 16.49 0.66
N TRP A 69 -5.92 15.20 0.30
CA TRP A 69 -5.28 14.62 -0.88
C TRP A 69 -6.30 14.00 -1.84
N TYR A 70 -7.61 14.22 -1.61
CA TYR A 70 -8.70 13.65 -2.42
C TYR A 70 -8.66 12.12 -2.53
N LYS A 71 -8.23 11.44 -1.44
CA LYS A 71 -8.04 9.98 -1.43
C LYS A 71 -9.25 9.20 -0.90
N THR A 72 -10.32 9.86 -0.47
CA THR A 72 -11.49 9.20 0.10
C THR A 72 -12.36 8.55 -0.97
N SER A 73 -13.13 7.53 -0.56
CA SER A 73 -14.19 6.91 -1.35
C SER A 73 -15.38 6.60 -0.45
N ALA A 74 -16.56 6.41 -1.04
CA ALA A 74 -17.76 6.04 -0.27
C ALA A 74 -17.57 4.72 0.49
N GLU A 75 -16.83 3.76 -0.08
CA GLU A 75 -16.50 2.49 0.56
C GLU A 75 -15.55 2.69 1.75
N PHE A 76 -14.52 3.50 1.59
CA PHE A 76 -13.61 3.85 2.67
C PHE A 76 -14.35 4.55 3.80
N ASP A 77 -15.17 5.57 3.49
CA ASP A 77 -15.92 6.33 4.48
C ASP A 77 -16.91 5.44 5.25
N GLN A 78 -17.52 4.46 4.58
CA GLN A 78 -18.39 3.48 5.24
C GLN A 78 -17.59 2.59 6.23
N ARG A 79 -16.38 2.13 5.87
CA ARG A 79 -15.55 1.30 6.74
C ARG A 79 -14.94 2.10 7.89
N ARG A 80 -14.59 3.37 7.63
CA ARG A 80 -14.08 4.30 8.63
C ARG A 80 -15.13 4.62 9.70
N GLY A 81 -16.41 4.73 9.30
CA GLY A 81 -17.49 5.08 10.20
C GLY A 81 -17.23 6.40 10.91
N ASP A 82 -17.36 6.40 12.26
CA ASP A 82 -17.21 7.59 13.09
C ASP A 82 -15.75 7.89 13.50
N ILE A 83 -14.75 7.16 13.00
CA ILE A 83 -13.34 7.43 13.29
C ILE A 83 -12.97 8.81 12.70
N PRO A 84 -12.55 9.78 13.54
CA PRO A 84 -12.31 11.15 13.08
C PRO A 84 -11.06 11.26 12.22
N GLU A 85 -11.07 12.17 11.25
CA GLU A 85 -9.84 12.62 10.59
C GLU A 85 -9.23 13.77 11.39
N LEU A 86 -8.06 13.53 11.99
CA LEU A 86 -7.38 14.48 12.89
C LEU A 86 -6.62 15.57 12.11
N ALA A 87 -6.17 15.25 10.91
CA ALA A 87 -5.50 16.18 10.01
C ALA A 87 -5.77 15.77 8.55
N PRO A 88 -6.24 16.68 7.67
CA PRO A 88 -6.53 16.38 6.26
C PRO A 88 -5.28 15.96 5.45
N LYS A 89 -4.11 16.41 5.89
CA LYS A 89 -2.78 16.11 5.31
C LYS A 89 -1.88 15.55 6.41
N TYR A 90 -0.58 15.90 6.39
CA TYR A 90 0.36 15.47 7.42
C TYR A 90 -0.09 15.96 8.81
N PRO A 91 -0.08 15.08 9.83
CA PRO A 91 -0.36 15.51 11.19
C PRO A 91 0.78 16.38 11.74
N THR A 92 0.45 17.24 12.69
CA THR A 92 1.42 17.90 13.56
C THR A 92 1.57 17.09 14.85
N MET A 93 2.64 17.33 15.62
CA MET A 93 2.79 16.76 16.94
C MET A 93 1.60 17.11 17.86
N GLU A 94 1.08 18.35 17.74
CA GLU A 94 -0.08 18.80 18.51
C GLU A 94 -1.33 17.95 18.21
N ASN A 95 -1.62 17.66 16.91
CA ASN A 95 -2.75 16.82 16.54
C ASN A 95 -2.64 15.41 17.15
N LEU A 96 -1.44 14.83 17.11
CA LEU A 96 -1.20 13.48 17.63
C LEU A 96 -1.30 13.47 19.16
N VAL A 97 -0.61 14.36 19.86
CA VAL A 97 -0.64 14.42 21.32
C VAL A 97 -2.05 14.68 21.85
N ALA A 98 -2.84 15.54 21.17
CA ALA A 98 -4.23 15.81 21.55
C ALA A 98 -5.12 14.56 21.45
N ALA A 99 -4.85 13.65 20.49
CA ALA A 99 -5.57 12.39 20.34
C ALA A 99 -5.11 11.32 21.36
N GLN A 100 -3.99 11.52 22.05
CA GLN A 100 -3.41 10.60 23.03
C GLN A 100 -3.30 9.15 22.51
N PRO A 101 -2.70 8.89 21.35
CA PRO A 101 -2.52 7.53 20.88
C PRO A 101 -1.38 6.83 21.64
N ASP A 102 -1.46 5.51 21.70
CA ASP A 102 -0.36 4.65 22.14
C ASP A 102 0.42 4.07 20.95
N LEU A 103 -0.16 4.16 19.74
CA LEU A 103 0.46 3.74 18.49
C LEU A 103 0.15 4.74 17.37
N PHE A 104 1.17 5.10 16.59
CA PHE A 104 1.04 5.77 15.30
C PHE A 104 1.56 4.85 14.19
N PHE A 105 0.69 4.47 13.24
CA PHE A 105 1.07 3.73 12.05
C PHE A 105 1.17 4.68 10.87
N ALA A 106 2.39 4.91 10.38
CA ALA A 106 2.70 5.90 9.35
C ALA A 106 3.97 5.48 8.60
N GLY A 107 4.42 6.29 7.64
CA GLY A 107 5.66 6.02 6.90
C GLY A 107 6.45 7.29 6.64
N TRP A 108 7.68 7.14 6.20
CA TRP A 108 8.50 8.24 5.71
C TRP A 108 7.92 8.74 4.38
N TYR A 109 7.60 10.05 4.34
CA TYR A 109 6.77 10.70 3.32
C TYR A 109 5.31 10.20 3.25
N TYR A 110 4.89 9.41 4.25
CA TYR A 110 3.53 9.00 4.54
C TYR A 110 3.21 9.38 6.01
N GLY A 111 3.05 10.65 6.29
CA GLY A 111 2.75 11.20 7.63
C GLY A 111 3.98 11.66 8.41
N MET A 112 5.17 11.16 8.09
CA MET A 112 6.44 11.53 8.70
C MET A 112 7.43 12.04 7.66
N ARG A 113 8.44 12.81 8.11
CA ARG A 113 9.55 13.26 7.26
C ARG A 113 10.88 13.15 8.01
N PRO A 114 11.97 12.70 7.34
CA PRO A 114 13.30 12.73 7.95
C PRO A 114 13.66 14.16 8.42
N GLY A 115 14.06 14.30 9.69
CA GLY A 115 14.34 15.58 10.31
C GLY A 115 13.15 16.49 10.57
N GLY A 116 11.92 15.99 10.38
CA GLY A 116 10.68 16.71 10.67
C GLY A 116 10.30 16.70 12.16
N GLU A 117 9.17 17.31 12.45
CA GLU A 117 8.61 17.37 13.82
C GLU A 117 8.06 16.00 14.27
N VAL A 118 7.43 15.26 13.35
CA VAL A 118 6.83 13.95 13.61
C VAL A 118 7.76 12.85 13.07
N THR A 119 8.45 12.18 13.99
CA THR A 119 9.35 11.05 13.72
C THR A 119 9.19 10.00 14.82
N PRO A 120 9.64 8.75 14.63
CA PRO A 120 9.58 7.76 15.68
C PRO A 120 10.23 8.21 17.00
N GLU A 121 11.37 8.92 16.94
CA GLU A 121 12.10 9.37 18.11
C GLU A 121 11.33 10.47 18.86
N THR A 122 10.73 11.43 18.14
CA THR A 122 9.96 12.52 18.76
C THR A 122 8.64 12.02 19.34
N LEU A 123 8.02 11.02 18.71
CA LEU A 123 6.81 10.35 19.20
C LEU A 123 7.08 9.49 20.43
N GLU A 124 8.19 8.74 20.44
CA GLU A 124 8.63 7.95 21.60
C GLU A 124 8.81 8.84 22.85
N ALA A 125 9.36 10.06 22.68
CA ALA A 125 9.49 11.03 23.77
C ALA A 125 8.14 11.49 24.33
N GLN A 126 7.03 11.27 23.62
CA GLN A 126 5.65 11.51 24.05
C GLN A 126 4.95 10.21 24.52
N GLY A 127 5.67 9.07 24.56
CA GLY A 127 5.10 7.76 24.88
C GLY A 127 4.28 7.12 23.77
N ILE A 128 4.40 7.62 22.54
CA ILE A 128 3.68 7.12 21.36
C ILE A 128 4.62 6.19 20.59
N LYS A 129 4.29 4.91 20.50
CA LYS A 129 5.04 3.96 19.68
C LYS A 129 4.74 4.14 18.20
N THR A 130 5.69 3.78 17.33
CA THR A 130 5.53 3.98 15.89
C THR A 130 5.80 2.68 15.13
N LEU A 131 4.84 2.28 14.31
CA LEU A 131 5.08 1.31 13.23
C LEU A 131 5.28 2.08 11.93
N VAL A 132 6.38 1.78 11.24
CA VAL A 132 6.73 2.46 9.99
C VAL A 132 6.38 1.55 8.81
N LEU A 133 5.66 2.07 7.82
CA LEU A 133 5.32 1.40 6.57
C LEU A 133 6.60 0.87 5.89
N SER A 134 6.66 -0.42 5.59
CA SER A 134 7.87 -1.11 5.12
C SER A 134 8.45 -0.51 3.85
N GLU A 135 7.63 -0.15 2.86
CA GLU A 135 8.09 0.49 1.62
C GLU A 135 8.87 1.77 1.90
N SER A 136 8.45 2.53 2.88
CA SER A 136 9.04 3.84 3.18
C SER A 136 10.38 3.78 3.89
N CYS A 137 10.80 2.59 4.36
CA CYS A 137 12.07 2.40 5.04
C CYS A 137 13.29 2.68 4.12
N ILE A 138 13.10 2.64 2.80
CA ILE A 138 14.14 3.00 1.82
C ILE A 138 14.67 4.43 2.00
N HIS A 139 13.88 5.32 2.59
CA HIS A 139 14.29 6.70 2.84
C HIS A 139 15.31 6.83 3.99
N LEU A 140 15.46 5.80 4.81
CA LEU A 140 16.46 5.73 5.89
C LEU A 140 17.63 4.80 5.55
N ASP A 141 17.34 3.69 4.87
CA ASP A 141 18.32 2.67 4.53
C ASP A 141 18.16 2.28 3.05
N GLN A 142 19.09 2.73 2.23
CA GLN A 142 19.10 2.47 0.78
C GLN A 142 19.63 1.07 0.42
N ALA A 143 20.19 0.32 1.37
CA ALA A 143 20.69 -1.04 1.14
C ALA A 143 19.55 -2.09 1.23
N ARG A 144 18.39 -1.80 0.61
CA ARG A 144 17.23 -2.70 0.61
C ARG A 144 17.09 -3.43 -0.72
N PRO A 145 16.49 -4.63 -0.74
CA PRO A 145 16.14 -5.30 -1.98
C PRO A 145 15.13 -4.49 -2.78
N ALA A 146 14.99 -4.80 -4.07
CA ALA A 146 13.88 -4.29 -4.88
C ALA A 146 12.53 -4.62 -4.21
N ALA A 147 11.50 -3.84 -4.52
CA ALA A 147 10.17 -4.06 -3.97
C ALA A 147 9.65 -5.46 -4.33
N SER A 148 8.94 -6.06 -3.39
CA SER A 148 8.16 -7.29 -3.57
C SER A 148 6.81 -7.12 -2.87
N MET A 149 5.88 -8.06 -3.09
CA MET A 149 4.61 -8.06 -2.36
C MET A 149 4.78 -8.30 -0.86
N ASP A 150 5.97 -8.75 -0.43
CA ASP A 150 6.30 -8.91 0.99
C ASP A 150 6.24 -7.57 1.76
N LEU A 151 6.42 -6.42 1.07
CA LEU A 151 6.23 -5.10 1.70
C LEU A 151 4.82 -4.94 2.32
N LEU A 152 3.77 -5.40 1.60
CA LEU A 152 2.41 -5.44 2.13
C LEU A 152 2.22 -6.54 3.17
N PHE A 153 2.73 -7.74 2.88
CA PHE A 153 2.51 -8.92 3.72
C PHE A 153 3.14 -8.75 5.10
N ASP A 154 4.39 -8.26 5.14
CA ASP A 154 5.10 -8.01 6.39
C ASP A 154 4.41 -6.95 7.25
N ASP A 155 3.86 -5.88 6.64
CA ASP A 155 3.12 -4.85 7.38
C ASP A 155 1.85 -5.40 8.01
N VAL A 156 1.09 -6.23 7.29
CA VAL A 156 -0.13 -6.86 7.81
C VAL A 156 0.19 -7.90 8.88
N LEU A 157 1.21 -8.74 8.69
CA LEU A 157 1.66 -9.71 9.70
C LEU A 157 2.16 -9.03 10.96
N ARG A 158 2.88 -7.92 10.82
CA ARG A 158 3.36 -7.10 11.92
C ARG A 158 2.22 -6.46 12.71
N LEU A 159 1.23 -5.87 12.03
CA LEU A 159 0.00 -5.39 12.66
C LEU A 159 -0.72 -6.53 13.39
N GLY A 160 -0.90 -7.69 12.74
CA GLY A 160 -1.48 -8.87 13.37
C GLY A 160 -0.74 -9.29 14.64
N THR A 161 0.61 -9.25 14.64
CA THR A 161 1.42 -9.56 15.81
C THR A 161 1.19 -8.56 16.94
N VAL A 162 1.20 -7.27 16.65
CA VAL A 162 1.05 -6.19 17.64
C VAL A 162 -0.34 -6.17 18.26
N PHE A 163 -1.37 -6.57 17.52
CA PHE A 163 -2.76 -6.62 17.99
C PHE A 163 -3.22 -8.02 18.45
N GLY A 164 -2.33 -9.02 18.49
CA GLY A 164 -2.70 -10.38 18.90
C GLY A 164 -3.61 -11.10 17.90
N LYS A 165 -3.60 -10.69 16.63
CA LYS A 165 -4.40 -11.22 15.51
C LYS A 165 -3.55 -11.94 14.45
N GLN A 166 -2.55 -12.70 14.90
CA GLN A 166 -1.60 -13.36 13.99
C GLN A 166 -2.28 -14.36 13.04
N ALA A 167 -3.26 -15.09 13.54
CA ALA A 167 -3.96 -16.10 12.74
C ALA A 167 -4.80 -15.44 11.62
N GLU A 168 -5.45 -14.33 11.92
CA GLU A 168 -6.23 -13.54 10.96
C GLU A 168 -5.30 -12.90 9.91
N ALA A 169 -4.19 -12.31 10.34
CA ALA A 169 -3.19 -11.73 9.45
C ALA A 169 -2.58 -12.78 8.51
N GLN A 170 -2.23 -13.95 9.04
CA GLN A 170 -1.71 -15.06 8.24
C GLN A 170 -2.74 -15.55 7.22
N ALA A 171 -4.00 -15.69 7.63
CA ALA A 171 -5.07 -16.11 6.72
C ALA A 171 -5.30 -15.12 5.57
N LEU A 172 -5.19 -13.80 5.84
CA LEU A 172 -5.22 -12.77 4.79
C LEU A 172 -4.07 -12.94 3.80
N VAL A 173 -2.83 -13.06 4.31
CA VAL A 173 -1.63 -13.20 3.48
C VAL A 173 -1.67 -14.50 2.65
N ASP A 174 -2.10 -15.61 3.24
CA ASP A 174 -2.26 -16.89 2.52
C ASP A 174 -3.30 -16.77 1.40
N GLY A 175 -4.42 -16.08 1.66
CA GLY A 175 -5.45 -15.80 0.66
C GLY A 175 -4.93 -14.95 -0.49
N TRP A 176 -4.22 -13.86 -0.20
CA TRP A 176 -3.61 -13.00 -1.22
C TRP A 176 -2.52 -13.70 -2.02
N THR A 177 -1.68 -14.49 -1.37
CA THR A 177 -0.66 -15.30 -2.05
C THR A 177 -1.29 -16.28 -3.05
N SER A 178 -2.39 -16.94 -2.67
CA SER A 178 -3.13 -17.83 -3.55
C SER A 178 -3.74 -17.09 -4.76
N GLN A 179 -4.26 -15.88 -4.54
CA GLN A 179 -4.79 -15.04 -5.63
C GLN A 179 -3.68 -14.60 -6.58
N LEU A 180 -2.53 -14.16 -6.07
CA LEU A 180 -1.37 -13.78 -6.87
C LEU A 180 -0.86 -14.95 -7.72
N GLU A 181 -0.80 -16.15 -7.17
CA GLU A 181 -0.41 -17.34 -7.94
C GLU A 181 -1.41 -17.64 -9.07
N THR A 182 -2.71 -17.46 -8.82
CA THR A 182 -3.75 -17.59 -9.84
C THR A 182 -3.60 -16.55 -10.95
N ILE A 183 -3.31 -15.31 -10.59
CA ILE A 183 -3.05 -14.22 -11.57
C ILE A 183 -1.80 -14.58 -12.39
N ARG A 184 -0.71 -14.97 -11.74
CA ARG A 184 0.55 -15.35 -12.39
C ARG A 184 0.35 -16.46 -13.41
N GLN A 185 -0.40 -17.52 -13.07
CA GLN A 185 -0.73 -18.62 -13.99
C GLN A 185 -1.58 -18.16 -15.17
N SER A 186 -2.29 -17.04 -15.03
CA SER A 186 -3.10 -16.47 -16.09
C SER A 186 -2.30 -15.60 -17.07
N VAL A 187 -1.09 -15.16 -16.69
CA VAL A 187 -0.21 -14.35 -17.53
C VAL A 187 0.37 -15.21 -18.65
N PRO A 188 0.27 -14.81 -19.94
CA PRO A 188 0.86 -15.56 -21.05
C PRO A 188 2.38 -15.65 -20.92
N GLU A 189 2.95 -16.77 -21.35
CA GLU A 189 4.39 -16.85 -21.56
C GLU A 189 4.80 -15.94 -22.74
N GLY A 190 5.89 -15.20 -22.59
CA GLY A 190 6.41 -14.30 -23.62
C GLY A 190 7.20 -13.14 -23.06
N GLU A 191 7.44 -12.15 -23.89
CA GLU A 191 8.08 -10.90 -23.48
C GLU A 191 7.12 -10.08 -22.61
N ALA A 192 7.62 -9.58 -21.47
CA ALA A 192 6.80 -8.78 -20.54
C ALA A 192 6.45 -7.44 -21.19
N THR A 193 5.18 -7.03 -21.08
CA THR A 193 4.69 -5.75 -21.57
C THR A 193 5.38 -4.59 -20.86
N ARG A 194 5.93 -3.63 -21.59
CA ARG A 194 6.53 -2.43 -21.04
C ARG A 194 5.46 -1.47 -20.53
N VAL A 195 5.44 -1.24 -19.22
CA VAL A 195 4.43 -0.45 -18.52
C VAL A 195 5.06 0.82 -17.97
N PHE A 196 4.38 1.94 -18.16
CA PHE A 196 4.72 3.20 -17.52
C PHE A 196 3.59 3.62 -16.58
N LEU A 197 3.93 3.88 -15.32
CA LEU A 197 3.00 4.51 -14.38
C LEU A 197 3.19 6.02 -14.43
N TYR A 198 2.09 6.75 -14.63
CA TYR A 198 2.06 8.20 -14.56
C TYR A 198 1.14 8.65 -13.42
N ASP A 199 1.77 9.19 -12.36
CA ASP A 199 1.06 9.76 -11.21
C ASP A 199 0.68 11.21 -11.48
N SER A 200 1.66 12.06 -11.77
CA SER A 200 1.51 13.51 -11.89
C SER A 200 2.78 14.16 -12.46
N GLY A 201 2.75 15.47 -12.59
CA GLY A 201 3.93 16.30 -12.94
C GLY A 201 4.07 16.52 -14.44
N GLU A 202 3.79 17.74 -14.91
CA GLU A 202 3.82 18.11 -16.32
C GLU A 202 5.26 18.33 -16.83
N ASP A 203 6.12 19.00 -16.04
CA ASP A 203 7.52 19.26 -16.43
C ASP A 203 8.35 17.98 -16.38
N GLN A 204 8.17 17.18 -15.33
CA GLN A 204 8.82 15.90 -15.12
C GLN A 204 7.81 14.93 -14.49
N PRO A 205 7.60 13.75 -15.09
CA PRO A 205 6.64 12.80 -14.56
C PRO A 205 7.08 12.28 -13.19
N PHE A 206 6.15 12.22 -12.26
CA PHE A 206 6.29 11.52 -11.00
C PHE A 206 5.81 10.09 -11.19
N THR A 207 6.61 9.13 -10.77
CA THR A 207 6.39 7.71 -11.08
C THR A 207 7.01 6.80 -10.03
N ALA A 208 6.70 5.50 -10.12
CA ALA A 208 7.25 4.45 -9.27
C ALA A 208 8.62 3.97 -9.78
N GLY A 209 9.58 3.84 -8.88
CA GLY A 209 10.89 3.27 -9.13
C GLY A 209 11.05 1.86 -8.53
N LYS A 210 12.29 1.40 -8.41
CA LYS A 210 12.71 0.06 -7.99
C LYS A 210 12.13 -0.40 -6.65
N TYR A 211 11.95 0.54 -5.73
CA TYR A 211 11.55 0.23 -4.35
C TYR A 211 10.06 0.51 -4.06
N ALA A 212 9.28 0.90 -5.05
CA ALA A 212 7.84 1.05 -4.94
C ALA A 212 7.12 -0.30 -5.12
N ILE A 213 6.14 -0.61 -4.28
CA ILE A 213 5.33 -1.83 -4.41
C ILE A 213 4.68 -1.92 -5.79
N THR A 214 4.36 -0.78 -6.41
CA THR A 214 3.76 -0.73 -7.75
C THR A 214 4.64 -1.38 -8.81
N THR A 215 5.99 -1.32 -8.67
CA THR A 215 6.90 -2.05 -9.58
C THR A 215 6.71 -3.55 -9.43
N ALA A 216 6.65 -4.07 -8.18
CA ALA A 216 6.34 -5.48 -7.94
C ALA A 216 4.93 -5.89 -8.44
N MET A 217 3.95 -5.01 -8.34
CA MET A 217 2.60 -5.24 -8.84
C MET A 217 2.57 -5.36 -10.37
N ILE A 218 3.29 -4.50 -11.08
CA ILE A 218 3.44 -4.55 -12.55
C ILE A 218 4.07 -5.88 -12.96
N GLU A 219 5.14 -6.31 -12.27
CA GLU A 219 5.81 -7.59 -12.53
C GLU A 219 4.88 -8.78 -12.26
N ALA A 220 4.14 -8.76 -11.14
CA ALA A 220 3.17 -9.79 -10.81
C ALA A 220 2.02 -9.88 -11.83
N ALA A 221 1.70 -8.78 -12.51
CA ALA A 221 0.71 -8.70 -13.58
C ALA A 221 1.26 -9.11 -14.97
N GLY A 222 2.56 -9.44 -15.08
CA GLY A 222 3.21 -9.84 -16.34
C GLY A 222 3.77 -8.67 -17.15
N GLY A 223 3.91 -7.49 -16.55
CA GLY A 223 4.56 -6.33 -17.14
C GLY A 223 5.99 -6.12 -16.64
N THR A 224 6.67 -5.15 -17.23
CA THR A 224 7.94 -4.59 -16.77
C THR A 224 7.79 -3.10 -16.62
N ASN A 225 8.09 -2.56 -15.45
CA ASN A 225 8.08 -1.12 -15.21
C ASN A 225 9.25 -0.46 -15.94
N VAL A 226 8.98 0.45 -16.89
CA VAL A 226 10.04 1.15 -17.66
C VAL A 226 10.91 2.07 -16.81
N THR A 227 10.49 2.38 -15.59
CA THR A 227 11.24 3.17 -14.58
C THR A 227 11.68 2.33 -13.38
N GLY A 228 11.59 1.00 -13.50
CA GLY A 228 11.92 0.06 -12.42
C GLY A 228 13.40 -0.03 -12.04
N ASP A 229 14.30 0.62 -12.77
CA ASP A 229 15.73 0.76 -12.46
C ASP A 229 16.06 2.03 -11.64
N MET A 230 15.11 2.93 -11.45
CA MET A 230 15.31 4.13 -10.64
C MET A 230 15.50 3.73 -9.17
N GLU A 231 16.64 4.11 -8.58
CA GLU A 231 17.01 3.80 -7.18
C GLU A 231 16.20 4.64 -6.16
N THR A 232 14.88 4.58 -6.27
CA THR A 232 13.91 5.24 -5.37
C THR A 232 12.63 4.41 -5.27
N SER A 233 11.76 4.68 -4.27
CA SER A 233 10.38 4.19 -4.30
C SER A 233 9.55 5.02 -5.28
N TRP A 234 9.37 6.30 -4.99
CA TRP A 234 8.67 7.26 -5.85
C TRP A 234 9.62 8.40 -6.19
N GLY A 235 9.59 8.85 -7.45
CA GLY A 235 10.52 9.89 -7.89
C GLY A 235 10.14 10.50 -9.24
N ARG A 236 10.96 11.45 -9.67
CA ARG A 236 10.80 12.11 -10.96
C ARG A 236 11.82 11.59 -11.96
N THR A 237 11.39 11.50 -13.21
CA THR A 237 12.28 11.17 -14.35
C THR A 237 12.07 12.17 -15.47
N SER A 238 12.66 11.96 -16.65
CA SER A 238 12.42 12.80 -17.81
C SER A 238 11.44 12.16 -18.79
N TRP A 239 10.66 12.96 -19.48
CA TRP A 239 9.75 12.50 -20.52
C TRP A 239 10.49 11.81 -21.67
N GLU A 240 11.70 12.28 -22.00
CA GLU A 240 12.56 11.69 -23.03
C GLU A 240 12.98 10.26 -22.65
N ALA A 241 13.34 10.03 -21.38
CA ALA A 241 13.72 8.70 -20.91
C ALA A 241 12.54 7.73 -21.00
N VAL A 242 11.35 8.16 -20.58
CA VAL A 242 10.13 7.35 -20.69
C VAL A 242 9.77 7.07 -22.15
N ALA A 243 9.81 8.09 -23.02
CA ALA A 243 9.50 7.93 -24.44
C ALA A 243 10.52 7.03 -25.16
N ALA A 244 11.80 7.10 -24.79
CA ALA A 244 12.85 6.24 -25.34
C ALA A 244 12.64 4.76 -24.96
N ALA A 245 12.09 4.47 -23.77
CA ALA A 245 11.71 3.13 -23.35
C ALA A 245 10.47 2.60 -24.08
N ASN A 246 9.73 3.48 -24.78
CA ASN A 246 8.53 3.20 -25.56
C ASN A 246 7.54 2.27 -24.85
N PRO A 247 6.87 2.72 -23.77
CA PRO A 247 5.89 1.90 -23.07
C PRO A 247 4.76 1.47 -24.01
N GLU A 248 4.28 0.24 -23.83
CA GLU A 248 3.18 -0.37 -24.55
C GLU A 248 1.85 -0.19 -23.81
N PHE A 249 1.93 0.05 -22.49
CA PHE A 249 0.79 0.18 -21.60
C PHE A 249 1.02 1.27 -20.56
N LEU A 250 -0.06 1.98 -20.15
CA LEU A 250 -0.03 3.00 -19.11
C LEU A 250 -0.84 2.57 -17.89
N ILE A 251 -0.33 2.91 -16.72
CA ILE A 251 -1.13 3.00 -15.49
C ILE A 251 -1.27 4.49 -15.18
N LEU A 252 -2.49 4.99 -15.13
CA LEU A 252 -2.79 6.38 -14.83
C LEU A 252 -3.38 6.47 -13.42
N LEU A 253 -2.76 7.28 -12.56
CA LEU A 253 -3.25 7.46 -11.20
C LEU A 253 -4.46 8.39 -11.20
N ASP A 254 -5.61 7.84 -10.81
CA ASP A 254 -6.88 8.56 -10.74
C ASP A 254 -7.10 9.12 -9.33
N TYR A 255 -6.77 10.40 -9.15
CA TYR A 255 -7.20 11.16 -7.98
C TYR A 255 -8.64 11.63 -8.18
N GLN A 256 -9.46 11.56 -7.13
CA GLN A 256 -10.87 11.99 -7.19
C GLN A 256 -11.07 13.52 -7.31
N GLY A 257 -10.00 14.26 -7.53
CA GLY A 257 -9.99 15.71 -7.74
C GLY A 257 -9.49 16.07 -9.14
N GLY A 258 -10.11 17.05 -9.80
CA GLY A 258 -9.72 17.50 -11.13
C GLY A 258 -10.24 16.59 -12.25
N ASP A 259 -9.48 16.49 -13.35
CA ASP A 259 -9.86 15.73 -14.56
C ASP A 259 -9.47 14.24 -14.48
N GLY A 260 -8.92 13.79 -13.34
CA GLY A 260 -8.56 12.40 -13.09
C GLY A 260 -7.67 11.77 -14.17
N ALA A 261 -7.85 10.47 -14.39
CA ALA A 261 -7.08 9.73 -15.41
C ALA A 261 -7.32 10.23 -16.83
N GLU A 262 -8.50 10.76 -17.14
CA GLU A 262 -8.80 11.33 -18.47
C GLU A 262 -7.95 12.58 -18.74
N GLY A 263 -7.76 13.44 -17.74
CA GLY A 263 -6.89 14.62 -17.83
C GLY A 263 -5.42 14.21 -18.04
N LEU A 264 -4.95 13.20 -17.31
CA LEU A 264 -3.59 12.65 -17.50
C LEU A 264 -3.40 12.10 -18.92
N LEU A 265 -4.35 11.34 -19.43
CA LEU A 265 -4.29 10.82 -20.81
C LEU A 265 -4.31 11.94 -21.85
N ALA A 266 -5.17 12.94 -21.68
CA ALA A 266 -5.23 14.09 -22.57
C ALA A 266 -3.91 14.85 -22.61
N PHE A 267 -3.27 15.05 -21.45
CA PHE A 267 -1.92 15.63 -21.36
C PHE A 267 -0.89 14.80 -22.15
N LEU A 268 -0.84 13.46 -21.94
CA LEU A 268 0.10 12.58 -22.64
C LEU A 268 -0.12 12.58 -24.16
N LYS A 269 -1.36 12.64 -24.63
CA LYS A 269 -1.71 12.75 -26.06
C LYS A 269 -1.23 14.07 -26.67
N ALA A 270 -1.22 15.15 -25.90
CA ALA A 270 -0.72 16.46 -26.35
C ALA A 270 0.81 16.61 -26.17
N HIS A 271 1.45 15.74 -25.38
CA HIS A 271 2.87 15.88 -25.07
C HIS A 271 3.76 15.50 -26.27
N PRO A 272 4.78 16.33 -26.63
CA PRO A 272 5.53 16.16 -27.90
C PRO A 272 6.17 14.79 -28.09
N VAL A 273 6.76 14.21 -27.02
CA VAL A 273 7.43 12.91 -27.11
C VAL A 273 6.54 11.75 -26.73
N MET A 274 5.68 11.89 -25.70
CA MET A 274 4.82 10.80 -25.23
C MET A 274 3.73 10.43 -26.24
N SER A 275 3.22 11.38 -27.02
CA SER A 275 2.27 11.12 -28.10
C SER A 275 2.80 10.16 -29.19
N GLN A 276 4.12 9.91 -29.20
CA GLN A 276 4.75 9.00 -30.15
C GLN A 276 4.91 7.57 -29.60
N THR A 277 4.69 7.33 -28.33
CA THR A 277 4.78 6.00 -27.71
C THR A 277 3.61 5.10 -28.11
N ASP A 278 3.84 3.80 -28.09
CA ASP A 278 2.82 2.81 -28.50
C ASP A 278 1.61 2.85 -27.56
N ALA A 279 1.85 2.99 -26.26
CA ALA A 279 0.78 3.08 -25.26
C ALA A 279 -0.18 4.25 -25.52
N VAL A 280 0.37 5.45 -25.82
CA VAL A 280 -0.47 6.64 -26.06
C VAL A 280 -1.17 6.59 -27.41
N LYS A 281 -0.50 6.11 -28.48
CA LYS A 281 -1.09 5.96 -29.82
C LYS A 281 -2.27 4.98 -29.83
N ASN A 282 -2.15 3.90 -29.06
CA ASN A 282 -3.16 2.86 -29.01
C ASN A 282 -4.16 3.07 -27.88
N GLU A 283 -3.99 4.09 -27.04
CA GLU A 283 -4.79 4.36 -25.85
C GLU A 283 -4.85 3.15 -24.90
N ASN A 284 -3.73 2.42 -24.77
CA ASN A 284 -3.60 1.26 -23.91
C ASN A 284 -3.32 1.72 -22.47
N PHE A 285 -4.35 1.75 -21.63
CA PHE A 285 -4.18 2.16 -20.23
C PHE A 285 -5.18 1.50 -19.29
N VAL A 286 -4.87 1.58 -17.99
CA VAL A 286 -5.81 1.36 -16.90
C VAL A 286 -5.72 2.54 -15.93
N ALA A 287 -6.86 3.01 -15.45
CA ALA A 287 -6.94 3.98 -14.38
C ALA A 287 -7.02 3.25 -13.04
N LEU A 288 -6.14 3.60 -12.10
CA LEU A 288 -6.13 3.04 -10.75
C LEU A 288 -6.10 4.17 -9.73
N ARG A 289 -6.79 3.96 -8.61
CA ARG A 289 -6.83 4.93 -7.51
C ARG A 289 -5.55 4.84 -6.67
N TYR A 290 -5.33 5.83 -5.83
CA TYR A 290 -4.14 5.94 -5.00
C TYR A 290 -3.91 4.69 -4.12
N GLU A 291 -4.95 4.22 -3.42
CA GLU A 291 -4.88 3.04 -2.54
C GLU A 291 -4.68 1.72 -3.30
N GLU A 292 -4.91 1.70 -4.60
CA GLU A 292 -4.64 0.57 -5.47
C GLU A 292 -3.16 0.49 -5.88
N LEU A 293 -2.38 1.58 -5.71
CA LEU A 293 -0.99 1.71 -6.14
C LEU A 293 0.02 1.89 -4.99
N THR A 294 -0.45 2.12 -3.77
CA THR A 294 0.37 2.21 -2.57
C THR A 294 0.20 0.94 -1.72
N PRO A 295 1.18 0.56 -0.85
CA PRO A 295 1.07 -0.68 -0.09
C PRO A 295 -0.24 -0.79 0.68
N GLY A 296 -1.10 -1.74 0.31
CA GLY A 296 -2.41 -1.92 0.91
C GLY A 296 -3.19 -3.12 0.33
N PRO A 297 -4.28 -3.54 0.99
CA PRO A 297 -5.09 -4.69 0.55
C PRO A 297 -5.66 -4.57 -0.86
N ALA A 298 -5.87 -3.34 -1.35
CA ALA A 298 -6.38 -3.07 -2.70
C ALA A 298 -5.41 -3.49 -3.82
N ASN A 299 -4.11 -3.66 -3.50
CA ASN A 299 -3.08 -4.04 -4.48
C ASN A 299 -3.40 -5.37 -5.18
N ILE A 300 -3.98 -6.35 -4.48
CA ILE A 300 -4.25 -7.67 -5.05
C ILE A 300 -5.27 -7.58 -6.20
N ALA A 301 -6.37 -6.86 -5.98
CA ALA A 301 -7.37 -6.61 -7.02
C ALA A 301 -6.81 -5.73 -8.15
N ALA A 302 -5.94 -4.77 -7.83
CA ALA A 302 -5.29 -3.92 -8.82
C ALA A 302 -4.35 -4.72 -9.73
N ILE A 303 -3.57 -5.67 -9.20
CA ILE A 303 -2.74 -6.57 -10.00
C ILE A 303 -3.60 -7.36 -10.99
N GLU A 304 -4.76 -7.87 -10.56
CA GLU A 304 -5.69 -8.57 -11.46
C GLU A 304 -6.23 -7.64 -12.57
N LYS A 305 -6.57 -6.37 -12.22
CA LYS A 305 -6.99 -5.37 -13.21
C LYS A 305 -5.88 -5.10 -14.24
N ILE A 306 -4.65 -4.87 -13.79
CA ILE A 306 -3.48 -4.64 -14.65
C ILE A 306 -3.28 -5.84 -15.58
N ALA A 307 -3.26 -7.07 -15.04
CA ALA A 307 -3.05 -8.29 -15.81
C ALA A 307 -4.13 -8.49 -16.90
N LYS A 308 -5.40 -8.22 -16.57
CA LYS A 308 -6.51 -8.28 -17.53
C LYS A 308 -6.38 -7.22 -18.61
N ALA A 309 -6.00 -6.00 -18.24
CA ALA A 309 -5.87 -4.87 -19.16
C ALA A 309 -4.68 -5.07 -20.12
N ILE A 310 -3.53 -5.52 -19.65
CA ILE A 310 -2.38 -5.86 -20.50
C ILE A 310 -2.74 -6.94 -21.52
N LYS A 311 -3.53 -7.97 -21.13
CA LYS A 311 -3.98 -9.04 -22.03
C LYS A 311 -4.98 -8.59 -23.08
N GLY A 312 -5.88 -7.70 -22.71
CA GLY A 312 -7.06 -7.34 -23.52
C GLY A 312 -6.78 -6.27 -24.58
N GLY A 313 -5.66 -5.55 -24.48
CA GLY A 313 -5.56 -4.24 -25.14
C GLY A 313 -6.66 -3.32 -24.58
N ALA A 314 -6.48 -2.02 -24.57
CA ALA A 314 -7.34 -1.02 -23.91
C ALA A 314 -8.80 -1.43 -23.67
N SER A 315 -9.27 -1.24 -22.46
CA SER A 315 -10.71 -1.28 -22.12
C SER A 315 -11.19 0.13 -21.79
#